data_32198db3384aece1db815a6d5adbe469
#
_entry.id   32198db3384aece1db815a6d5adbe469
#
_cell.length_a   1.000
_cell.length_b   1.000
_cell.length_c   1.000
_cell.angle_alpha   90.00
_cell.angle_beta   90.00
_cell.angle_gamma   90.00
#
_symmetry.space_group_name_H-M   'P 1'
#
loop_
_entity.id
_entity.type
_entity.pdbx_description
1 polymer ?
#
loop_
_entity_poly.entity_id
_entity_poly.type
_entity_poly.pdbx_seq_one_letter_code
_entity_poly.pdbx_strand_id
1 'polypeptide(L)'
;MQMGIVDTTLRDGEQTAGLAFSWEEKVVIAKALDEAGVMGIEAGIPAMGWEEQECLKAILALNLKAQVIAWNRASLQDIQQAVQCGFSFIHISAPVSDLHIKYKLRKTREWVLEEFAKALAYARSFGCRVFAGAEDASRADEEFFLQVAETAAKMGAERIRFADTVGCLEPFETYARLKRLVPKCALPIEIHLHNDFGLAVANTAAACQAGVELASVTVNGIGERAGNASLEQVVKVLTDLYGCDTGIDRDKLPALTELVACACRSGDEVLRNAM
;
A
#
# COMPACT_ATOMS: atom_id res chain seq x y z
N MET A 1 -6.48 -18.33 11.13
CA MET A 1 -5.80 -17.03 10.95
C MET A 1 -6.65 -16.20 10.01
N GLN A 2 -6.58 -14.88 10.11
CA GLN A 2 -7.23 -13.95 9.19
C GLN A 2 -6.21 -12.93 8.72
N MET A 3 -6.29 -12.53 7.43
CA MET A 3 -5.44 -11.47 6.87
C MET A 3 -6.28 -10.57 5.98
N GLY A 4 -6.44 -9.30 6.37
CA GLY A 4 -7.09 -8.30 5.55
C GLY A 4 -6.23 -7.91 4.34
N ILE A 5 -6.86 -7.79 3.17
CA ILE A 5 -6.18 -7.43 1.93
C ILE A 5 -6.45 -5.96 1.61
N VAL A 6 -5.37 -5.22 1.42
CA VAL A 6 -5.37 -3.85 0.86
C VAL A 6 -4.79 -3.93 -0.54
N ASP A 7 -5.56 -3.54 -1.54
CA ASP A 7 -5.06 -3.52 -2.92
C ASP A 7 -4.48 -2.15 -3.27
N THR A 8 -3.34 -2.14 -3.94
CA THR A 8 -2.65 -0.92 -4.39
C THR A 8 -2.39 -0.93 -5.91
N THR A 9 -3.17 -1.70 -6.67
CA THR A 9 -3.09 -1.78 -8.14
C THR A 9 -3.19 -0.41 -8.79
N LEU A 10 -4.12 0.43 -8.32
CA LEU A 10 -4.39 1.76 -8.88
C LEU A 10 -3.39 2.84 -8.44
N ARG A 11 -2.47 2.52 -7.51
CA ARG A 11 -1.43 3.45 -7.07
C ARG A 11 -0.03 2.91 -7.38
N ASP A 12 0.40 1.84 -6.67
CA ASP A 12 1.73 1.24 -6.85
C ASP A 12 1.80 0.42 -8.15
N GLY A 13 0.72 -0.29 -8.46
CA GLY A 13 0.60 -1.02 -9.70
C GLY A 13 0.76 -0.13 -10.93
N GLU A 14 0.17 1.07 -10.90
CA GLU A 14 0.29 2.05 -11.99
C GLU A 14 1.71 2.64 -12.12
N GLN A 15 2.58 2.45 -11.14
CA GLN A 15 4.01 2.82 -11.24
C GLN A 15 4.84 1.84 -12.08
N THR A 16 4.22 0.81 -12.65
CA THR A 16 4.84 -0.05 -13.67
C THR A 16 5.31 0.81 -14.85
N ALA A 17 6.56 0.63 -15.27
CA ALA A 17 7.11 1.41 -16.35
C ALA A 17 6.29 1.26 -17.65
N GLY A 18 5.85 2.36 -18.21
CA GLY A 18 5.03 2.38 -19.45
C GLY A 18 3.54 2.15 -19.24
N LEU A 19 3.07 1.98 -18.01
CA LEU A 19 1.65 1.82 -17.68
C LEU A 19 1.03 3.16 -17.28
N ALA A 20 -0.15 3.45 -17.83
CA ALA A 20 -1.04 4.49 -17.36
C ALA A 20 -2.48 4.02 -17.63
N PHE A 21 -3.25 3.83 -16.58
CA PHE A 21 -4.66 3.48 -16.71
C PHE A 21 -5.48 4.71 -17.12
N SER A 22 -6.43 4.53 -18.03
CA SER A 22 -7.44 5.54 -18.30
C SER A 22 -8.35 5.73 -17.09
N TRP A 23 -9.07 6.84 -17.06
CA TRP A 23 -10.06 7.10 -16.01
C TRP A 23 -11.10 5.97 -15.92
N GLU A 24 -11.63 5.54 -17.07
CA GLU A 24 -12.63 4.47 -17.17
C GLU A 24 -12.08 3.16 -16.62
N GLU A 25 -10.84 2.81 -16.94
CA GLU A 25 -10.17 1.61 -16.43
C GLU A 25 -10.02 1.66 -14.91
N LYS A 26 -9.56 2.80 -14.34
CA LYS A 26 -9.45 2.96 -12.88
C LYS A 26 -10.80 2.76 -12.17
N VAL A 27 -11.88 3.34 -12.71
CA VAL A 27 -13.24 3.21 -12.14
C VAL A 27 -13.74 1.77 -12.20
N VAL A 28 -13.51 1.06 -13.32
CA VAL A 28 -13.95 -0.34 -13.47
C VAL A 28 -13.12 -1.26 -12.59
N ILE A 29 -11.79 -1.07 -12.52
CA ILE A 29 -10.90 -1.84 -11.64
C ILE A 29 -11.29 -1.64 -10.17
N ALA A 30 -11.55 -0.39 -9.73
CA ALA A 30 -11.97 -0.11 -8.35
C ALA A 30 -13.26 -0.85 -7.98
N LYS A 31 -14.26 -0.92 -8.88
CA LYS A 31 -15.48 -1.71 -8.67
C LYS A 31 -15.20 -3.20 -8.55
N ALA A 32 -14.37 -3.73 -9.46
CA ALA A 32 -14.06 -5.15 -9.47
C ALA A 32 -13.27 -5.58 -8.22
N LEU A 33 -12.39 -4.72 -7.70
CA LEU A 33 -11.68 -4.91 -6.43
C LEU A 33 -12.67 -4.94 -5.24
N ASP A 34 -13.62 -4.01 -5.17
CA ASP A 34 -14.66 -3.98 -4.14
C ASP A 34 -15.55 -5.23 -4.18
N GLU A 35 -15.96 -5.66 -5.39
CA GLU A 35 -16.74 -6.88 -5.60
C GLU A 35 -15.95 -8.15 -5.22
N ALA A 36 -14.64 -8.14 -5.39
CA ALA A 36 -13.76 -9.22 -4.95
C ALA A 36 -13.57 -9.28 -3.44
N GLY A 37 -13.97 -8.24 -2.70
CA GLY A 37 -13.97 -8.22 -1.24
C GLY A 37 -12.68 -7.70 -0.60
N VAL A 38 -11.87 -6.89 -1.30
CA VAL A 38 -10.71 -6.26 -0.68
C VAL A 38 -11.14 -5.32 0.45
N MET A 39 -10.40 -5.28 1.54
CA MET A 39 -10.69 -4.43 2.69
C MET A 39 -10.47 -2.95 2.37
N GLY A 40 -9.48 -2.65 1.55
CA GLY A 40 -9.13 -1.30 1.14
C GLY A 40 -8.52 -1.23 -0.25
N ILE A 41 -8.71 -0.11 -0.92
CA ILE A 41 -8.17 0.21 -2.24
C ILE A 41 -7.36 1.49 -2.11
N GLU A 42 -6.05 1.39 -2.27
CA GLU A 42 -5.19 2.56 -2.39
C GLU A 42 -5.31 3.09 -3.81
N ALA A 43 -6.18 4.09 -3.99
CA ALA A 43 -6.72 4.46 -5.28
C ALA A 43 -5.80 5.38 -6.11
N GLY A 44 -4.86 6.10 -5.45
CA GLY A 44 -3.96 7.01 -6.16
C GLY A 44 -3.35 8.07 -5.25
N ILE A 45 -2.77 9.09 -5.88
CA ILE A 45 -1.99 10.16 -5.24
C ILE A 45 -2.59 11.53 -5.62
N PRO A 46 -3.44 12.15 -4.79
CA PRO A 46 -4.07 13.45 -5.11
C PRO A 46 -3.08 14.56 -5.45
N ALA A 47 -1.86 14.48 -4.96
CA ALA A 47 -0.79 15.44 -5.23
C ALA A 47 -0.22 15.38 -6.66
N MET A 48 -0.64 14.42 -7.50
CA MET A 48 -0.21 14.32 -8.91
C MET A 48 -0.87 15.36 -9.81
N GLY A 49 -1.97 15.96 -9.39
CA GLY A 49 -2.60 17.06 -10.12
C GLY A 49 -4.10 16.87 -10.33
N TRP A 50 -4.69 17.80 -11.09
CA TRP A 50 -6.14 17.89 -11.24
C TRP A 50 -6.77 16.69 -11.96
N GLU A 51 -6.10 16.15 -12.97
CA GLU A 51 -6.58 14.97 -13.71
C GLU A 51 -6.74 13.76 -12.81
N GLU A 52 -5.71 13.49 -12.01
CA GLU A 52 -5.77 12.43 -11.00
C GLU A 52 -6.88 12.70 -9.97
N GLN A 53 -7.01 13.94 -9.49
CA GLN A 53 -8.04 14.31 -8.51
C GLN A 53 -9.46 14.07 -9.04
N GLU A 54 -9.74 14.39 -10.31
CA GLU A 54 -11.08 14.16 -10.91
C GLU A 54 -11.38 12.66 -11.03
N CYS A 55 -10.40 11.86 -11.45
CA CYS A 55 -10.53 10.39 -11.45
C CYS A 55 -10.80 9.84 -10.04
N LEU A 56 -10.04 10.29 -9.05
CA LEU A 56 -10.20 9.87 -7.66
C LEU A 56 -11.56 10.26 -7.08
N LYS A 57 -12.08 11.43 -7.41
CA LYS A 57 -13.45 11.84 -7.03
C LYS A 57 -14.51 10.91 -7.66
N ALA A 58 -14.32 10.48 -8.91
CA ALA A 58 -15.21 9.52 -9.54
C ALA A 58 -15.20 8.17 -8.82
N ILE A 59 -14.02 7.68 -8.39
CA ILE A 59 -13.92 6.45 -7.59
C ILE A 59 -14.62 6.63 -6.24
N LEU A 60 -14.43 7.75 -5.55
CA LEU A 60 -15.11 8.05 -4.28
C LEU A 60 -16.63 8.10 -4.43
N ALA A 61 -17.14 8.61 -5.55
CA ALA A 61 -18.57 8.67 -5.86
C ALA A 61 -19.23 7.30 -6.05
N LEU A 62 -18.46 6.23 -6.24
CA LEU A 62 -18.99 4.86 -6.34
C LEU A 62 -19.56 4.34 -5.02
N ASN A 63 -19.23 4.96 -3.88
CA ASN A 63 -19.64 4.53 -2.54
C ASN A 63 -19.34 3.06 -2.27
N LEU A 64 -18.10 2.64 -2.57
CA LEU A 64 -17.62 1.27 -2.39
C LEU A 64 -17.67 0.85 -0.91
N LYS A 65 -17.75 -0.44 -0.65
CA LYS A 65 -17.64 -1.02 0.71
C LYS A 65 -16.20 -0.98 1.21
N ALA A 66 -15.24 -1.17 0.30
CA ALA A 66 -13.82 -1.07 0.58
C ALA A 66 -13.43 0.36 1.02
N GLN A 67 -12.44 0.47 1.90
CA GLN A 67 -11.84 1.74 2.26
C GLN A 67 -11.10 2.32 1.06
N VAL A 68 -11.59 3.41 0.45
CA VAL A 68 -10.87 4.09 -0.63
C VAL A 68 -9.85 5.03 -0.02
N ILE A 69 -8.56 4.75 -0.23
CA ILE A 69 -7.43 5.33 0.48
C ILE A 69 -6.62 6.20 -0.47
N ALA A 70 -6.30 7.44 -0.07
CA ALA A 70 -5.31 8.27 -0.75
C ALA A 70 -3.92 8.01 -0.19
N TRP A 71 -2.93 7.81 -1.06
CA TRP A 71 -1.53 7.77 -0.66
C TRP A 71 -0.92 9.18 -0.65
N ASN A 72 -0.15 9.50 0.40
CA ASN A 72 0.47 10.81 0.57
C ASN A 72 1.87 10.69 1.18
N ARG A 73 2.77 11.58 0.79
CA ARG A 73 3.98 11.85 1.56
C ARG A 73 3.61 12.53 2.88
N ALA A 74 4.51 12.52 3.85
CA ALA A 74 4.39 13.29 5.09
C ALA A 74 4.53 14.81 4.81
N SER A 75 3.61 15.37 4.01
CA SER A 75 3.56 16.74 3.54
C SER A 75 2.17 17.31 3.77
N LEU A 76 2.07 18.45 4.45
CA LEU A 76 0.78 19.11 4.70
C LEU A 76 0.07 19.48 3.40
N GLN A 77 0.83 19.84 2.36
CA GLN A 77 0.27 20.17 1.05
C GLN A 77 -0.37 18.95 0.37
N ASP A 78 0.30 17.79 0.40
CA ASP A 78 -0.23 16.55 -0.17
C ASP A 78 -1.53 16.15 0.55
N ILE A 79 -1.52 16.19 1.89
CA ILE A 79 -2.67 15.88 2.73
C ILE A 79 -3.85 16.81 2.46
N GLN A 80 -3.58 18.12 2.32
CA GLN A 80 -4.62 19.09 2.00
C GLN A 80 -5.32 18.76 0.67
N GLN A 81 -4.57 18.33 -0.34
CA GLN A 81 -5.14 17.91 -1.62
C GLN A 81 -6.01 16.66 -1.49
N ALA A 82 -5.59 15.68 -0.69
CA ALA A 82 -6.40 14.50 -0.41
C ALA A 82 -7.72 14.85 0.31
N VAL A 83 -7.67 15.74 1.29
CA VAL A 83 -8.85 16.25 2.00
C VAL A 83 -9.78 17.00 1.04
N GLN A 84 -9.25 17.86 0.17
CA GLN A 84 -10.02 18.60 -0.83
C GLN A 84 -10.67 17.69 -1.87
N CYS A 85 -10.07 16.54 -2.20
CA CYS A 85 -10.69 15.51 -3.03
C CYS A 85 -11.86 14.79 -2.33
N GLY A 86 -11.98 14.88 -1.00
CA GLY A 86 -13.04 14.23 -0.24
C GLY A 86 -12.62 12.90 0.40
N PHE A 87 -11.34 12.58 0.47
CA PHE A 87 -10.88 11.36 1.13
C PHE A 87 -11.09 11.42 2.64
N SER A 88 -11.66 10.34 3.18
CA SER A 88 -11.78 10.08 4.61
C SER A 88 -10.77 9.07 5.14
N PHE A 89 -10.08 8.34 4.24
CA PHE A 89 -8.99 7.41 4.57
C PHE A 89 -7.70 7.89 3.89
N ILE A 90 -6.68 8.19 4.70
CA ILE A 90 -5.43 8.78 4.22
C ILE A 90 -4.25 7.93 4.72
N HIS A 91 -3.47 7.39 3.79
CA HIS A 91 -2.17 6.79 4.06
C HIS A 91 -1.08 7.86 3.95
N ILE A 92 -0.25 7.98 4.98
CA ILE A 92 0.86 8.94 5.03
C ILE A 92 2.15 8.17 5.20
N SER A 93 3.06 8.30 4.23
CA SER A 93 4.33 7.58 4.20
C SER A 93 5.51 8.49 4.51
N ALA A 94 6.45 7.98 5.31
CA ALA A 94 7.74 8.60 5.59
C ALA A 94 8.87 7.57 5.53
N PRO A 95 10.06 7.93 5.01
CA PRO A 95 11.25 7.08 5.05
C PRO A 95 11.72 6.82 6.48
N VAL A 96 12.04 5.54 6.78
CA VAL A 96 12.50 5.14 8.11
C VAL A 96 13.90 4.52 8.11
N SER A 97 14.49 4.21 6.95
CA SER A 97 15.88 3.77 6.90
C SER A 97 16.85 4.95 7.00
N ASP A 98 17.97 4.76 7.68
CA ASP A 98 19.03 5.77 7.75
C ASP A 98 19.56 6.16 6.36
N LEU A 99 19.54 5.23 5.41
CA LEU A 99 19.93 5.49 4.02
C LEU A 99 19.00 6.53 3.39
N HIS A 100 17.69 6.35 3.47
CA HIS A 100 16.74 7.30 2.89
C HIS A 100 16.70 8.61 3.69
N ILE A 101 16.76 8.56 5.01
CA ILE A 101 16.77 9.76 5.86
C ILE A 101 17.98 10.63 5.52
N LYS A 102 19.19 10.03 5.46
CA LYS A 102 20.42 10.76 5.25
C LYS A 102 20.62 11.23 3.80
N TYR A 103 20.36 10.34 2.82
CA TYR A 103 20.77 10.62 1.43
C TYR A 103 19.60 11.12 0.55
N LYS A 104 18.36 10.67 0.79
CA LYS A 104 17.17 11.12 0.06
C LYS A 104 16.62 12.40 0.69
N LEU A 105 16.36 12.41 2.00
CA LEU A 105 15.80 13.57 2.70
C LEU A 105 16.85 14.60 3.13
N ARG A 106 18.09 14.16 3.42
CA ARG A 106 19.17 14.98 4.03
C ARG A 106 18.74 15.57 5.37
N LYS A 107 18.12 14.72 6.21
CA LYS A 107 17.54 15.05 7.51
C LYS A 107 18.03 14.08 8.59
N THR A 108 17.46 14.20 9.81
CA THR A 108 17.71 13.31 10.94
C THR A 108 16.48 12.49 11.28
N ARG A 109 16.63 11.45 12.11
CA ARG A 109 15.50 10.62 12.61
C ARG A 109 14.49 11.48 13.39
N GLU A 110 14.97 12.41 14.22
CA GLU A 110 14.13 13.32 15.01
C GLU A 110 13.27 14.20 14.11
N TRP A 111 13.86 14.75 13.05
CA TRP A 111 13.11 15.54 12.06
C TRP A 111 12.01 14.71 11.40
N VAL A 112 12.29 13.45 11.04
CA VAL A 112 11.28 12.56 10.45
C VAL A 112 10.13 12.32 11.43
N LEU A 113 10.42 12.02 12.71
CA LEU A 113 9.39 11.83 13.74
C LEU A 113 8.51 13.07 13.91
N GLU A 114 9.12 14.27 13.97
CA GLU A 114 8.40 15.53 14.13
C GLU A 114 7.48 15.84 12.94
N GLU A 115 8.00 15.75 11.71
CA GLU A 115 7.21 16.03 10.50
C GLU A 115 6.12 14.98 10.28
N PHE A 116 6.42 13.71 10.57
CA PHE A 116 5.44 12.64 10.49
C PHE A 116 4.30 12.82 11.49
N ALA A 117 4.62 13.17 12.74
CA ALA A 117 3.62 13.48 13.76
C ALA A 117 2.73 14.68 13.35
N LYS A 118 3.34 15.76 12.82
CA LYS A 118 2.60 16.92 12.31
C LYS A 118 1.66 16.55 11.18
N ALA A 119 2.13 15.73 10.22
CA ALA A 119 1.35 15.30 9.08
C ALA A 119 0.13 14.44 9.51
N LEU A 120 0.34 13.47 10.40
CA LEU A 120 -0.74 12.63 10.94
C LEU A 120 -1.77 13.46 11.71
N ALA A 121 -1.31 14.34 12.61
CA ALA A 121 -2.19 15.24 13.37
C ALA A 121 -2.99 16.17 12.45
N TYR A 122 -2.36 16.66 11.39
CA TYR A 122 -3.02 17.52 10.41
C TYR A 122 -4.16 16.81 9.68
N ALA A 123 -3.92 15.59 9.16
CA ALA A 123 -4.98 14.79 8.53
C ALA A 123 -6.12 14.48 9.52
N ARG A 124 -5.79 14.13 10.77
CA ARG A 124 -6.77 13.88 11.84
C ARG A 124 -7.62 15.10 12.16
N SER A 125 -7.09 16.33 12.06
CA SER A 125 -7.84 17.56 12.34
C SER A 125 -9.02 17.79 11.38
N PHE A 126 -9.01 17.15 10.21
CA PHE A 126 -10.13 17.12 9.25
C PHE A 126 -11.09 15.92 9.46
N GLY A 127 -10.90 15.13 10.53
CA GLY A 127 -11.72 13.95 10.79
C GLY A 127 -11.32 12.71 9.97
N CYS A 128 -10.22 12.75 9.22
CA CYS A 128 -9.77 11.60 8.43
C CYS A 128 -9.28 10.46 9.33
N ARG A 129 -9.52 9.24 8.92
CA ARG A 129 -8.86 8.03 9.43
C ARG A 129 -7.48 7.94 8.78
N VAL A 130 -6.43 7.76 9.57
CA VAL A 130 -5.06 7.81 9.08
C VAL A 130 -4.35 6.48 9.25
N PHE A 131 -3.58 6.11 8.22
CA PHE A 131 -2.71 4.95 8.17
C PHE A 131 -1.28 5.43 8.00
N ALA A 132 -0.38 4.91 8.82
CA ALA A 132 1.04 5.24 8.79
C ALA A 132 1.78 4.36 7.79
N GLY A 133 2.77 4.92 7.08
CA GLY A 133 3.66 4.18 6.18
C GLY A 133 5.11 4.36 6.56
N ALA A 134 5.82 3.25 6.80
CA ALA A 134 7.25 3.21 7.03
C ALA A 134 7.94 2.76 5.73
N GLU A 135 8.39 3.74 4.93
CA GLU A 135 9.11 3.48 3.67
C GLU A 135 10.51 2.94 3.98
N ASP A 136 10.93 1.90 3.27
CA ASP A 136 12.23 1.26 3.40
C ASP A 136 12.47 0.63 4.79
N ALA A 137 11.41 0.08 5.37
CA ALA A 137 11.44 -0.52 6.70
C ALA A 137 12.30 -1.79 6.76
N SER A 138 12.46 -2.50 5.64
CA SER A 138 13.35 -3.66 5.53
C SER A 138 14.81 -3.36 5.86
N ARG A 139 15.27 -2.11 5.62
CA ARG A 139 16.63 -1.66 5.92
C ARG A 139 16.70 -0.70 7.11
N ALA A 140 15.58 -0.49 7.79
CA ALA A 140 15.51 0.36 8.97
C ALA A 140 16.05 -0.36 10.22
N ASP A 141 16.51 0.44 11.16
CA ASP A 141 16.74 0.01 12.54
C ASP A 141 15.40 -0.36 13.19
N GLU A 142 15.34 -1.54 13.84
CA GLU A 142 14.08 -2.06 14.42
C GLU A 142 13.54 -1.15 15.55
N GLU A 143 14.43 -0.57 16.36
CA GLU A 143 14.02 0.33 17.44
C GLU A 143 13.45 1.63 16.89
N PHE A 144 14.05 2.14 15.82
CA PHE A 144 13.52 3.35 15.17
C PHE A 144 12.17 3.10 14.49
N PHE A 145 11.98 1.94 13.83
CA PHE A 145 10.66 1.54 13.32
C PHE A 145 9.61 1.53 14.43
N LEU A 146 9.92 0.97 15.59
CA LEU A 146 9.01 0.93 16.74
C LEU A 146 8.72 2.35 17.29
N GLN A 147 9.70 3.24 17.32
CA GLN A 147 9.49 4.65 17.70
C GLN A 147 8.56 5.38 16.71
N VAL A 148 8.69 5.12 15.40
CA VAL A 148 7.79 5.66 14.38
C VAL A 148 6.37 5.12 14.58
N ALA A 149 6.22 3.82 14.85
CA ALA A 149 4.91 3.21 15.12
C ALA A 149 4.27 3.78 16.40
N GLU A 150 5.04 3.98 17.47
CA GLU A 150 4.56 4.61 18.70
C GLU A 150 4.12 6.06 18.47
N THR A 151 4.91 6.83 17.70
CA THR A 151 4.58 8.20 17.32
C THR A 151 3.29 8.23 16.51
N ALA A 152 3.14 7.34 15.55
CA ALA A 152 1.92 7.24 14.74
C ALA A 152 0.70 6.86 15.59
N ALA A 153 0.84 5.92 16.53
CA ALA A 153 -0.23 5.54 17.45
C ALA A 153 -0.69 6.71 18.32
N LYS A 154 0.26 7.49 18.88
CA LYS A 154 -0.04 8.71 19.65
C LYS A 154 -0.79 9.76 18.84
N MET A 155 -0.55 9.83 17.53
CA MET A 155 -1.27 10.73 16.61
C MET A 155 -2.57 10.13 16.08
N GLY A 156 -2.98 8.94 16.54
CA GLY A 156 -4.24 8.31 16.21
C GLY A 156 -4.25 7.57 14.87
N ALA A 157 -3.10 7.12 14.39
CA ALA A 157 -3.05 6.18 13.27
C ALA A 157 -3.63 4.82 13.69
N GLU A 158 -4.25 4.11 12.73
CA GLU A 158 -4.94 2.85 13.01
C GLU A 158 -4.08 1.62 12.68
N ARG A 159 -3.08 1.75 11.81
CA ARG A 159 -2.10 0.73 11.44
C ARG A 159 -0.83 1.37 10.92
N ILE A 160 0.23 0.58 10.83
CA ILE A 160 1.49 0.98 10.20
C ILE A 160 1.89 -0.01 9.11
N ARG A 161 2.18 0.49 7.90
CA ARG A 161 2.73 -0.30 6.81
C ARG A 161 4.23 -0.46 6.98
N PHE A 162 4.69 -1.71 7.03
CA PHE A 162 6.09 -2.07 6.90
C PHE A 162 6.38 -2.34 5.42
N ALA A 163 7.12 -1.43 4.75
CA ALA A 163 7.40 -1.55 3.33
C ALA A 163 8.82 -2.07 3.07
N ASP A 164 8.93 -3.18 2.35
CA ASP A 164 10.17 -3.63 1.72
C ASP A 164 10.32 -2.94 0.35
N THR A 165 10.59 -1.63 0.41
CA THR A 165 10.59 -0.72 -0.74
C THR A 165 11.54 -1.14 -1.85
N VAL A 166 12.64 -1.80 -1.53
CA VAL A 166 13.66 -2.25 -2.50
C VAL A 166 13.67 -3.76 -2.72
N GLY A 167 12.69 -4.48 -2.18
CA GLY A 167 12.49 -5.90 -2.39
C GLY A 167 13.67 -6.77 -1.92
N CYS A 168 14.31 -6.43 -0.81
CA CYS A 168 15.55 -7.08 -0.36
C CYS A 168 15.35 -8.17 0.69
N LEU A 169 14.12 -8.43 1.14
CA LEU A 169 13.82 -9.44 2.13
C LEU A 169 13.72 -10.85 1.51
N GLU A 170 14.03 -11.87 2.33
CA GLU A 170 13.76 -13.27 2.06
C GLU A 170 12.84 -13.85 3.15
N PRO A 171 12.16 -15.01 2.95
CA PRO A 171 11.09 -15.47 3.82
C PRO A 171 11.49 -15.74 5.28
N PHE A 172 12.70 -16.27 5.52
CA PHE A 172 13.16 -16.59 6.88
C PHE A 172 13.46 -15.33 7.69
N GLU A 173 14.13 -14.35 7.07
CA GLU A 173 14.38 -13.04 7.69
C GLU A 173 13.07 -12.28 7.89
N THR A 174 12.16 -12.31 6.92
CA THR A 174 10.81 -11.70 7.03
C THR A 174 10.07 -12.27 8.24
N TYR A 175 10.02 -13.61 8.36
CA TYR A 175 9.41 -14.25 9.52
C TYR A 175 10.09 -13.88 10.83
N ALA A 176 11.41 -14.03 10.91
CA ALA A 176 12.16 -13.78 12.13
C ALA A 176 12.02 -12.34 12.61
N ARG A 177 12.13 -11.36 11.71
CA ARG A 177 12.01 -9.95 12.01
C ARG A 177 10.60 -9.59 12.48
N LEU A 178 9.58 -9.96 11.72
CA LEU A 178 8.19 -9.64 12.06
C LEU A 178 7.74 -10.37 13.34
N LYS A 179 8.24 -11.59 13.59
CA LYS A 179 8.00 -12.29 14.85
C LYS A 179 8.53 -11.55 16.08
N ARG A 180 9.60 -10.75 15.91
CA ARG A 180 10.13 -9.86 16.97
C ARG A 180 9.36 -8.54 17.04
N LEU A 181 8.93 -7.99 15.90
CA LEU A 181 8.31 -6.66 15.82
C LEU A 181 6.83 -6.67 16.22
N VAL A 182 6.04 -7.63 15.70
CA VAL A 182 4.58 -7.68 15.92
C VAL A 182 4.19 -7.53 17.40
N PRO A 183 4.76 -8.28 18.35
CA PRO A 183 4.37 -8.18 19.76
C PRO A 183 4.79 -6.88 20.45
N LYS A 184 5.70 -6.10 19.84
CA LYS A 184 6.23 -4.84 20.38
C LYS A 184 5.64 -3.61 19.70
N CYS A 185 5.06 -3.78 18.52
CA CYS A 185 4.53 -2.67 17.73
C CYS A 185 3.25 -2.13 18.37
N ALA A 186 3.18 -0.81 18.52
CA ALA A 186 2.01 -0.14 19.09
C ALA A 186 0.77 -0.15 18.16
N LEU A 187 0.94 -0.55 16.90
CA LEU A 187 -0.09 -0.60 15.87
C LEU A 187 -0.10 -1.95 15.16
N PRO A 188 -1.24 -2.41 14.63
CA PRO A 188 -1.27 -3.50 13.67
C PRO A 188 -0.34 -3.21 12.49
N ILE A 189 0.45 -4.21 12.08
CA ILE A 189 1.38 -4.09 10.95
C ILE A 189 0.65 -4.51 9.66
N GLU A 190 0.75 -3.67 8.63
CA GLU A 190 0.41 -3.99 7.25
C GLU A 190 1.72 -4.24 6.50
N ILE A 191 1.88 -5.40 5.85
CA ILE A 191 3.07 -5.72 5.07
C ILE A 191 2.91 -5.30 3.61
N HIS A 192 3.93 -4.68 3.02
CA HIS A 192 3.99 -4.31 1.61
C HIS A 192 5.34 -4.70 1.03
N LEU A 193 5.35 -5.57 0.03
CA LEU A 193 6.54 -6.28 -0.41
C LEU A 193 6.72 -6.20 -1.92
N HIS A 194 7.88 -5.67 -2.35
CA HIS A 194 8.30 -5.70 -3.74
C HIS A 194 8.93 -7.04 -4.13
N ASN A 195 8.91 -7.36 -5.43
CA ASN A 195 9.18 -8.70 -5.96
C ASN A 195 10.53 -8.83 -6.66
N ASP A 196 11.52 -8.00 -6.30
CA ASP A 196 12.81 -7.91 -6.98
C ASP A 196 13.59 -9.23 -7.03
N PHE A 197 13.41 -10.09 -6.03
CA PHE A 197 13.95 -11.47 -6.01
C PHE A 197 12.91 -12.56 -6.33
N GLY A 198 11.69 -12.20 -6.75
CA GLY A 198 10.62 -13.18 -6.98
C GLY A 198 10.04 -13.77 -5.69
N LEU A 199 10.25 -13.14 -4.53
CA LEU A 199 9.93 -13.67 -3.21
C LEU A 199 8.76 -12.96 -2.51
N ALA A 200 8.13 -11.96 -3.12
CA ALA A 200 7.12 -11.13 -2.47
C ALA A 200 5.94 -11.95 -1.90
N VAL A 201 5.44 -12.93 -2.65
CA VAL A 201 4.36 -13.82 -2.20
C VAL A 201 4.81 -14.71 -1.03
N ALA A 202 6.02 -15.27 -1.11
CA ALA A 202 6.58 -16.11 -0.06
C ALA A 202 6.85 -15.28 1.23
N ASN A 203 7.35 -14.06 1.07
CA ASN A 203 7.55 -13.12 2.17
C ASN A 203 6.21 -12.71 2.81
N THR A 204 5.15 -12.50 2.01
CA THR A 204 3.79 -12.23 2.55
C THR A 204 3.27 -13.39 3.38
N ALA A 205 3.47 -14.63 2.91
CA ALA A 205 3.10 -15.82 3.66
C ALA A 205 3.91 -15.95 4.97
N ALA A 206 5.22 -15.66 4.93
CA ALA A 206 6.08 -15.63 6.11
C ALA A 206 5.62 -14.56 7.11
N ALA A 207 5.22 -13.37 6.65
CA ALA A 207 4.68 -12.30 7.47
C ALA A 207 3.37 -12.73 8.17
N CYS A 208 2.46 -13.39 7.44
CA CYS A 208 1.23 -13.96 8.01
C CYS A 208 1.54 -14.95 9.15
N GLN A 209 2.49 -15.84 8.93
CA GLN A 209 2.93 -16.82 9.96
C GLN A 209 3.60 -16.14 11.15
N ALA A 210 4.19 -14.96 10.97
CA ALA A 210 4.77 -14.15 12.05
C ALA A 210 3.71 -13.40 12.88
N GLY A 211 2.44 -13.36 12.42
CA GLY A 211 1.34 -12.71 13.10
C GLY A 211 0.93 -11.36 12.52
N VAL A 212 1.36 -11.04 11.30
CA VAL A 212 0.87 -9.87 10.56
C VAL A 212 -0.54 -10.17 10.06
N GLU A 213 -1.44 -9.18 10.20
CA GLU A 213 -2.87 -9.33 9.90
C GLU A 213 -3.33 -8.60 8.63
N LEU A 214 -2.45 -7.83 8.00
CA LEU A 214 -2.77 -7.00 6.83
C LEU A 214 -1.70 -7.13 5.76
N ALA A 215 -2.10 -7.31 4.50
CA ALA A 215 -1.18 -7.32 3.36
C ALA A 215 -1.61 -6.33 2.28
N SER A 216 -0.64 -5.53 1.81
CA SER A 216 -0.77 -4.67 0.64
C SER A 216 -0.25 -5.42 -0.59
N VAL A 217 -1.08 -5.54 -1.61
CA VAL A 217 -0.84 -6.36 -2.80
C VAL A 217 -1.28 -5.63 -4.07
N THR A 218 -0.94 -6.18 -5.24
CA THR A 218 -1.50 -5.72 -6.53
C THR A 218 -2.03 -6.88 -7.33
N VAL A 219 -3.06 -6.65 -8.13
CA VAL A 219 -3.56 -7.63 -9.11
C VAL A 219 -2.44 -7.93 -10.11
N ASN A 220 -2.22 -9.20 -10.43
CA ASN A 220 -1.14 -9.67 -11.30
C ASN A 220 0.28 -9.34 -10.80
N GLY A 221 0.43 -8.81 -9.60
CA GLY A 221 1.73 -8.42 -9.07
C GLY A 221 2.39 -7.23 -9.77
N ILE A 222 1.63 -6.39 -10.48
CA ILE A 222 2.17 -5.21 -11.18
C ILE A 222 2.74 -4.18 -10.19
N GLY A 223 3.63 -3.30 -10.68
CA GLY A 223 4.24 -2.25 -9.86
C GLY A 223 5.64 -1.88 -10.31
N GLU A 224 6.31 -1.06 -9.52
CA GLU A 224 7.69 -0.64 -9.82
C GLU A 224 8.64 -1.83 -10.00
N ARG A 225 9.59 -1.71 -10.91
CA ARG A 225 10.67 -2.67 -11.19
C ARG A 225 10.16 -4.08 -11.50
N ALA A 226 10.20 -5.01 -10.52
CA ALA A 226 9.72 -6.39 -10.66
C ALA A 226 8.28 -6.58 -10.10
N GLY A 227 7.62 -5.49 -9.71
CA GLY A 227 6.26 -5.51 -9.20
C GLY A 227 6.16 -5.80 -7.71
N ASN A 228 4.96 -6.18 -7.29
CA ASN A 228 4.54 -6.40 -5.91
C ASN A 228 4.15 -7.87 -5.66
N ALA A 229 3.76 -8.18 -4.43
CA ALA A 229 3.09 -9.43 -4.13
C ALA A 229 1.75 -9.50 -4.89
N SER A 230 1.55 -10.54 -5.71
CA SER A 230 0.35 -10.73 -6.52
C SER A 230 -0.85 -11.10 -5.65
N LEU A 231 -1.97 -10.37 -5.78
CA LEU A 231 -3.22 -10.60 -5.05
C LEU A 231 -3.67 -12.05 -5.16
N GLU A 232 -3.83 -12.56 -6.37
CA GLU A 232 -4.36 -13.90 -6.64
C GLU A 232 -3.44 -15.01 -6.09
N GLN A 233 -2.11 -14.79 -6.16
CA GLN A 233 -1.15 -15.76 -5.62
C GLN A 233 -1.10 -15.70 -4.08
N VAL A 234 -1.14 -14.52 -3.49
CA VAL A 234 -1.19 -14.34 -2.03
C VAL A 234 -2.44 -15.00 -1.47
N VAL A 235 -3.63 -14.72 -2.05
CA VAL A 235 -4.89 -15.33 -1.63
C VAL A 235 -4.81 -16.84 -1.74
N LYS A 236 -4.32 -17.37 -2.87
CA LYS A 236 -4.19 -18.81 -3.09
C LYS A 236 -3.27 -19.46 -2.04
N VAL A 237 -2.08 -18.90 -1.83
CA VAL A 237 -1.08 -19.45 -0.88
C VAL A 237 -1.62 -19.40 0.55
N LEU A 238 -2.18 -18.28 0.97
CA LEU A 238 -2.69 -18.11 2.33
C LEU A 238 -3.86 -19.05 2.62
N THR A 239 -4.77 -19.21 1.66
CA THR A 239 -5.95 -20.06 1.83
C THR A 239 -5.60 -21.54 1.74
N ASP A 240 -4.91 -21.95 0.66
CA ASP A 240 -4.71 -23.37 0.35
C ASP A 240 -3.64 -24.03 1.25
N LEU A 241 -2.59 -23.30 1.64
CA LEU A 241 -1.50 -23.84 2.46
C LEU A 241 -1.65 -23.56 3.96
N TYR A 242 -2.28 -22.45 4.34
CA TYR A 242 -2.33 -22.03 5.73
C TYR A 242 -3.75 -21.94 6.32
N GLY A 243 -4.79 -22.18 5.50
CA GLY A 243 -6.18 -22.07 5.93
C GLY A 243 -6.53 -20.67 6.45
N CYS A 244 -5.85 -19.64 5.92
CA CYS A 244 -6.06 -18.27 6.32
C CYS A 244 -7.27 -17.69 5.58
N ASP A 245 -8.21 -17.09 6.31
CA ASP A 245 -9.29 -16.32 5.72
C ASP A 245 -8.78 -14.94 5.28
N THR A 246 -8.94 -14.63 4.01
CA THR A 246 -8.54 -13.34 3.42
C THR A 246 -9.71 -12.40 3.16
N GLY A 247 -10.95 -12.88 3.33
CA GLY A 247 -12.17 -12.14 2.96
C GLY A 247 -12.40 -11.99 1.46
N ILE A 248 -11.52 -12.56 0.62
CA ILE A 248 -11.58 -12.42 -0.84
C ILE A 248 -12.48 -13.51 -1.45
N ASP A 249 -13.41 -13.09 -2.31
CA ASP A 249 -14.18 -13.97 -3.18
C ASP A 249 -13.31 -14.48 -4.32
N ARG A 250 -12.83 -15.73 -4.19
CA ARG A 250 -11.91 -16.35 -5.14
C ARG A 250 -12.50 -16.54 -6.53
N ASP A 251 -13.83 -16.65 -6.65
CA ASP A 251 -14.51 -16.82 -7.94
C ASP A 251 -14.47 -15.53 -8.78
N LYS A 252 -14.22 -14.38 -8.16
CA LYS A 252 -14.05 -13.09 -8.82
C LYS A 252 -12.63 -12.87 -9.36
N LEU A 253 -11.63 -13.55 -8.80
CA LEU A 253 -10.22 -13.31 -9.14
C LEU A 253 -9.89 -13.52 -10.63
N PRO A 254 -10.37 -14.57 -11.32
CA PRO A 254 -10.06 -14.75 -12.74
C PRO A 254 -10.51 -13.58 -13.63
N ALA A 255 -11.71 -13.06 -13.38
CA ALA A 255 -12.22 -11.90 -14.13
C ALA A 255 -11.45 -10.62 -13.80
N LEU A 256 -11.11 -10.41 -12.53
CA LEU A 256 -10.32 -9.25 -12.08
C LEU A 256 -8.90 -9.27 -12.67
N THR A 257 -8.23 -10.43 -12.67
CA THR A 257 -6.88 -10.56 -13.24
C THR A 257 -6.88 -10.31 -14.75
N GLU A 258 -7.87 -10.81 -15.48
CA GLU A 258 -7.99 -10.55 -16.93
C GLU A 258 -8.31 -9.07 -17.20
N LEU A 259 -9.19 -8.45 -16.42
CA LEU A 259 -9.52 -7.02 -16.53
C LEU A 259 -8.25 -6.16 -16.42
N VAL A 260 -7.43 -6.37 -15.38
CA VAL A 260 -6.18 -5.61 -15.19
C VAL A 260 -5.16 -5.94 -16.27
N ALA A 261 -5.05 -7.21 -16.69
CA ALA A 261 -4.17 -7.58 -17.78
C ALA A 261 -4.56 -6.93 -19.13
N CYS A 262 -5.86 -6.77 -19.39
CA CYS A 262 -6.34 -6.02 -20.55
C CYS A 262 -5.97 -4.53 -20.47
N ALA A 263 -6.21 -3.90 -19.34
CA ALA A 263 -5.86 -2.49 -19.11
C ALA A 263 -4.35 -2.23 -19.27
N CYS A 264 -3.49 -3.14 -18.79
CA CYS A 264 -2.04 -3.05 -19.00
C CYS A 264 -1.65 -3.09 -20.49
N ARG A 265 -2.33 -3.91 -21.31
CA ARG A 265 -2.07 -3.99 -22.77
C ARG A 265 -2.53 -2.76 -23.54
N SER A 266 -3.62 -2.13 -23.13
CA SER A 266 -4.14 -0.89 -23.75
C SER A 266 -3.15 0.26 -23.58
N GLY A 267 -2.51 0.39 -22.44
CA GLY A 267 -1.45 1.38 -22.20
C GLY A 267 -0.24 1.19 -23.14
N ASP A 268 0.18 -0.05 -23.41
CA ASP A 268 1.28 -0.37 -24.32
C ASP A 268 0.97 0.03 -25.78
N GLU A 269 -0.28 -0.10 -26.24
CA GLU A 269 -0.68 0.30 -27.59
C GLU A 269 -0.67 1.82 -27.78
N VAL A 270 -1.08 2.57 -26.77
CA VAL A 270 -1.03 4.04 -26.80
C VAL A 270 0.41 4.55 -26.92
N LEU A 271 1.34 3.94 -26.18
CA LEU A 271 2.76 4.30 -26.24
C LEU A 271 3.39 3.93 -27.58
N ARG A 272 3.08 2.74 -28.16
CA ARG A 272 3.59 2.33 -29.47
C ARG A 272 3.10 3.23 -30.62
N ASN A 273 1.89 3.77 -30.50
CA ASN A 273 1.33 4.67 -31.50
C ASN A 273 1.83 6.12 -31.35
N ALA A 274 2.45 6.46 -30.21
CA ALA A 274 3.00 7.81 -29.95
C ALA A 274 4.52 7.92 -30.28
N MET A 275 5.20 6.82 -30.58
CA MET A 275 6.61 6.74 -30.99
C MET A 275 6.73 6.60 -32.54
#